data_6a996384ecf67b69b4fa4b4f2b7e3984
#
_entry.id   6a996384ecf67b69b4fa4b4f2b7e3984
#
_cell.length_a   1.000
_cell.length_b   1.000
_cell.length_c   1.000
_cell.angle_alpha   90.00
_cell.angle_beta   90.00
_cell.angle_gamma   90.00
#
_symmetry.space_group_name_H-M   'P 1'
#
loop_
_entity.id
_entity.type
_entity.pdbx_description
1 polymer ?
#
loop_
_entity_poly.entity_id
_entity_poly.type
_entity_poly.pdbx_seq_one_letter_code
_entity_poly.pdbx_strand_id
1 'polypeptide(L)'
;DGIASLGAAQLNNEEGWLVQKFARSLGVLAIDNQTRVCHSSTVSGLAPSFGRGSMTSHWCDFANSDVIMSIGSNNVENHPLSSRWVERAQDKGATWIVVDPRYSRSAARADIYARIRPGSDLAFYGGLINYILQNDLFQKEYVLHYTNAACLLRPDFKFDVDHGLFSGWDLETKRYDNETWGYDVD
;
A
#
# COMPACT_ATOMS: atom_id res chain seq x y z
N ASP A 1 -19.28 21.27 -22.60
CA ASP A 1 -18.76 21.32 -21.23
C ASP A 1 -19.66 20.61 -20.19
N GLY A 2 -20.71 19.87 -20.62
CA GLY A 2 -21.61 19.14 -19.71
C GLY A 2 -21.36 17.63 -19.63
N ILE A 3 -20.25 17.13 -20.19
CA ILE A 3 -19.93 15.70 -20.23
C ILE A 3 -18.62 15.43 -19.49
N ALA A 4 -18.63 14.43 -18.63
CA ALA A 4 -17.43 13.85 -18.02
C ALA A 4 -17.38 12.34 -18.29
N SER A 5 -16.19 11.78 -18.44
CA SER A 5 -15.96 10.34 -18.58
C SER A 5 -15.23 9.80 -17.37
N LEU A 6 -15.81 8.81 -16.70
CA LEU A 6 -15.19 8.09 -15.60
C LEU A 6 -14.97 6.63 -16.03
N GLY A 7 -13.72 6.23 -16.13
CA GLY A 7 -13.33 4.89 -16.53
C GLY A 7 -13.28 3.90 -15.39
N ALA A 8 -13.13 2.63 -15.74
CA ALA A 8 -13.01 1.51 -14.81
C ALA A 8 -11.70 0.74 -15.02
N ALA A 9 -11.36 -0.14 -14.06
CA ALA A 9 -10.16 -0.98 -14.14
C ALA A 9 -10.30 -2.17 -15.08
N GLN A 10 -11.53 -2.55 -15.45
CA GLN A 10 -11.83 -3.75 -16.22
C GLN A 10 -11.76 -3.52 -17.74
N LEU A 11 -10.83 -2.70 -18.16
CA LEU A 11 -10.52 -2.40 -19.57
C LEU A 11 -9.09 -2.82 -19.88
N ASN A 12 -8.87 -3.33 -21.08
CA ASN A 12 -7.51 -3.48 -21.59
C ASN A 12 -6.94 -2.13 -22.09
N ASN A 13 -5.68 -2.10 -22.45
CA ASN A 13 -4.99 -0.88 -22.84
C ASN A 13 -5.60 -0.26 -24.12
N GLU A 14 -5.98 -1.10 -25.07
CA GLU A 14 -6.58 -0.70 -26.35
C GLU A 14 -7.96 -0.08 -26.13
N GLU A 15 -8.77 -0.69 -25.29
CA GLU A 15 -10.09 -0.15 -24.91
C GLU A 15 -9.96 1.18 -24.18
N GLY A 16 -9.05 1.28 -23.21
CA GLY A 16 -8.77 2.53 -22.50
C GLY A 16 -8.32 3.64 -23.43
N TRP A 17 -7.47 3.34 -24.40
CA TRP A 17 -7.04 4.28 -25.43
C TRP A 17 -8.21 4.73 -26.33
N LEU A 18 -9.05 3.78 -26.77
CA LEU A 18 -10.23 4.09 -27.59
C LEU A 18 -11.23 4.98 -26.85
N VAL A 19 -11.51 4.70 -25.57
CA VAL A 19 -12.39 5.52 -24.73
C VAL A 19 -11.86 6.94 -24.63
N GLN A 20 -10.56 7.10 -24.37
CA GLN A 20 -9.94 8.42 -24.30
C GLN A 20 -10.02 9.16 -25.65
N LYS A 21 -9.70 8.48 -26.75
CA LYS A 21 -9.77 9.06 -28.09
C LYS A 21 -11.19 9.48 -28.45
N PHE A 22 -12.17 8.66 -28.18
CA PHE A 22 -13.59 8.94 -28.39
C PHE A 22 -14.04 10.17 -27.57
N ALA A 23 -13.77 10.17 -26.28
CA ALA A 23 -14.13 11.30 -25.41
C ALA A 23 -13.48 12.61 -25.88
N ARG A 24 -12.19 12.59 -26.26
CA ARG A 24 -11.50 13.77 -26.81
C ARG A 24 -12.08 14.21 -28.14
N SER A 25 -12.53 13.30 -29.01
CA SER A 25 -13.16 13.67 -30.29
C SER A 25 -14.49 14.41 -30.09
N LEU A 26 -15.17 14.20 -28.96
CA LEU A 26 -16.37 14.92 -28.57
C LEU A 26 -16.08 16.22 -27.80
N GLY A 27 -14.81 16.59 -27.60
CA GLY A 27 -14.42 17.78 -26.85
C GLY A 27 -14.53 17.62 -25.34
N VAL A 28 -14.63 16.40 -24.81
CA VAL A 28 -14.69 16.15 -23.37
C VAL A 28 -13.33 16.41 -22.76
N LEU A 29 -13.28 17.32 -21.77
CA LEU A 29 -12.06 17.67 -21.04
C LEU A 29 -11.90 16.85 -19.77
N ALA A 30 -13.01 16.60 -19.07
CA ALA A 30 -13.02 15.87 -17.80
C ALA A 30 -13.03 14.36 -18.06
N ILE A 31 -11.85 13.76 -18.10
CA ILE A 31 -11.65 12.31 -18.24
C ILE A 31 -10.83 11.85 -17.06
N ASP A 32 -11.33 10.91 -16.30
CA ASP A 32 -10.62 10.29 -15.17
C ASP A 32 -10.94 8.79 -15.08
N ASN A 33 -10.28 8.11 -14.16
CA ASN A 33 -10.39 6.68 -13.99
C ASN A 33 -10.42 6.35 -12.48
N GLN A 34 -11.00 5.20 -12.12
CA GLN A 34 -11.06 4.75 -10.72
C GLN A 34 -9.69 4.66 -10.04
N THR A 35 -8.61 4.50 -10.81
CA THR A 35 -7.23 4.46 -10.31
C THR A 35 -6.84 5.73 -9.56
N ARG A 36 -7.45 6.88 -9.88
CA ARG A 36 -7.26 8.14 -9.17
C ARG A 36 -7.52 8.00 -7.67
N VAL A 37 -8.54 7.28 -7.28
CA VAL A 37 -8.94 7.10 -5.88
C VAL A 37 -8.46 5.75 -5.33
N CYS A 38 -8.49 4.70 -6.15
CA CYS A 38 -8.19 3.33 -5.74
C CYS A 38 -6.69 3.07 -5.55
N HIS A 39 -5.85 3.55 -6.46
CA HIS A 39 -4.41 3.23 -6.51
C HIS A 39 -3.49 4.42 -6.27
N SER A 40 -4.01 5.65 -6.13
CA SER A 40 -3.16 6.83 -5.96
C SER A 40 -2.26 6.72 -4.72
N SER A 41 -2.81 6.29 -3.60
CA SER A 41 -2.05 6.05 -2.37
C SER A 41 -1.05 4.90 -2.50
N THR A 42 -1.43 3.83 -3.18
CA THR A 42 -0.55 2.69 -3.47
C THR A 42 0.63 3.10 -4.37
N VAL A 43 0.36 3.85 -5.43
CA VAL A 43 1.43 4.36 -6.32
C VAL A 43 2.38 5.27 -5.55
N SER A 44 1.84 6.19 -4.74
CA SER A 44 2.66 7.10 -3.94
C SER A 44 3.47 6.39 -2.85
N GLY A 45 2.95 5.30 -2.28
CA GLY A 45 3.63 4.52 -1.25
C GLY A 45 4.66 3.54 -1.81
N LEU A 46 4.35 2.85 -2.90
CA LEU A 46 5.22 1.81 -3.46
C LEU A 46 6.31 2.36 -4.40
N ALA A 47 6.01 3.42 -5.17
CA ALA A 47 6.96 3.93 -6.15
C ALA A 47 8.29 4.39 -5.54
N PRO A 48 8.34 5.12 -4.41
CA PRO A 48 9.60 5.51 -3.78
C PRO A 48 10.42 4.33 -3.24
N SER A 49 9.74 3.26 -2.80
CA SER A 49 10.41 2.10 -2.19
C SER A 49 10.82 1.03 -3.20
N PHE A 50 10.00 0.80 -4.24
CA PHE A 50 10.18 -0.29 -5.20
C PHE A 50 10.38 0.20 -6.65
N GLY A 51 10.35 1.51 -6.88
CA GLY A 51 10.46 2.11 -8.21
C GLY A 51 9.19 1.94 -9.06
N ARG A 52 8.15 1.29 -8.56
CA ARG A 52 6.91 1.02 -9.29
C ARG A 52 5.72 0.94 -8.33
N GLY A 53 4.61 1.58 -8.71
CA GLY A 53 3.38 1.60 -7.93
C GLY A 53 2.43 0.45 -8.27
N SER A 54 2.90 -0.78 -8.30
CA SER A 54 2.05 -1.93 -8.58
C SER A 54 2.47 -3.16 -7.77
N MET A 55 1.71 -4.25 -7.87
CA MET A 55 1.96 -5.51 -7.19
C MET A 55 3.39 -6.01 -7.41
N THR A 56 4.08 -6.41 -6.35
CA THR A 56 5.48 -6.86 -6.37
C THR A 56 5.65 -8.36 -6.60
N SER A 57 4.58 -9.15 -6.44
CA SER A 57 4.56 -10.59 -6.67
C SER A 57 3.34 -10.99 -7.49
N HIS A 58 3.18 -12.28 -7.77
CA HIS A 58 2.03 -12.82 -8.46
C HIS A 58 1.06 -13.49 -7.48
N TRP A 59 -0.24 -13.52 -7.81
CA TRP A 59 -1.28 -14.10 -6.96
C TRP A 59 -1.04 -15.57 -6.61
N CYS A 60 -0.46 -16.35 -7.52
CA CYS A 60 -0.14 -17.75 -7.27
C CYS A 60 0.88 -17.94 -6.15
N ASP A 61 1.70 -16.93 -5.86
CA ASP A 61 2.70 -16.98 -4.79
C ASP A 61 2.08 -16.99 -3.41
N PHE A 62 0.82 -16.54 -3.27
CA PHE A 62 0.08 -16.65 -2.00
C PHE A 62 0.02 -18.10 -1.50
N ALA A 63 -0.06 -19.07 -2.42
CA ALA A 63 -0.08 -20.48 -2.07
C ALA A 63 1.22 -21.01 -1.42
N ASN A 64 2.28 -20.20 -1.41
CA ASN A 64 3.57 -20.51 -0.80
C ASN A 64 3.82 -19.74 0.50
N SER A 65 2.82 -18.99 0.97
CA SER A 65 2.93 -18.18 2.19
C SER A 65 2.49 -19.00 3.41
N ASP A 66 3.15 -18.78 4.54
CA ASP A 66 2.75 -19.33 5.84
C ASP A 66 1.74 -18.42 6.55
N VAL A 67 1.79 -17.11 6.26
CA VAL A 67 0.87 -16.10 6.78
C VAL A 67 0.46 -15.16 5.66
N ILE A 68 -0.83 -14.93 5.52
CA ILE A 68 -1.40 -13.97 4.59
C ILE A 68 -2.20 -12.93 5.37
N MET A 69 -1.91 -11.66 5.18
CA MET A 69 -2.63 -10.57 5.82
C MET A 69 -3.28 -9.68 4.77
N SER A 70 -4.62 -9.61 4.80
CA SER A 70 -5.42 -8.72 3.95
C SER A 70 -5.92 -7.55 4.77
N ILE A 71 -5.57 -6.33 4.39
CA ILE A 71 -5.98 -5.12 5.09
C ILE A 71 -6.80 -4.24 4.15
N GLY A 72 -8.01 -3.86 4.57
CA GLY A 72 -8.91 -3.00 3.81
C GLY A 72 -9.33 -3.61 2.46
N SER A 73 -9.30 -4.93 2.34
CA SER A 73 -9.57 -5.64 1.10
C SER A 73 -10.59 -6.76 1.31
N ASN A 74 -11.57 -6.82 0.41
CA ASN A 74 -12.54 -7.91 0.34
C ASN A 74 -12.31 -8.75 -0.92
N ASN A 75 -11.15 -9.38 -1.00
CA ASN A 75 -10.70 -10.10 -2.19
C ASN A 75 -11.60 -11.28 -2.59
N VAL A 76 -12.37 -11.86 -1.68
CA VAL A 76 -13.37 -12.89 -2.01
C VAL A 76 -14.46 -12.35 -2.95
N GLU A 77 -14.81 -11.07 -2.84
CA GLU A 77 -15.82 -10.45 -3.70
C GLU A 77 -15.23 -9.68 -4.87
N ASN A 78 -14.17 -8.88 -4.66
CA ASN A 78 -13.64 -8.01 -5.71
C ASN A 78 -12.56 -8.68 -6.59
N HIS A 79 -11.88 -9.71 -6.06
CA HIS A 79 -10.87 -10.49 -6.79
C HIS A 79 -11.01 -11.98 -6.48
N PRO A 80 -12.14 -12.61 -6.83
CA PRO A 80 -12.46 -13.97 -6.38
C PRO A 80 -11.43 -15.02 -6.78
N LEU A 81 -10.73 -14.82 -7.89
CA LEU A 81 -9.70 -15.76 -8.34
C LEU A 81 -8.46 -15.74 -7.44
N SER A 82 -8.20 -14.65 -6.72
CA SER A 82 -7.10 -14.61 -5.74
C SER A 82 -7.38 -15.50 -4.53
N SER A 83 -8.65 -15.63 -4.13
CA SER A 83 -9.06 -16.45 -3.00
C SER A 83 -8.66 -17.91 -3.14
N ARG A 84 -8.61 -18.43 -4.36
CA ARG A 84 -8.15 -19.81 -4.63
C ARG A 84 -6.72 -20.06 -4.16
N TRP A 85 -5.88 -19.05 -4.25
CA TRP A 85 -4.48 -19.16 -3.84
C TRP A 85 -4.33 -19.01 -2.34
N VAL A 86 -5.17 -18.17 -1.73
CA VAL A 86 -5.27 -18.03 -0.27
C VAL A 86 -5.78 -19.33 0.34
N GLU A 87 -6.87 -19.90 -0.18
CA GLU A 87 -7.42 -21.17 0.27
C GLU A 87 -6.39 -22.32 0.16
N ARG A 88 -5.63 -22.36 -0.94
CA ARG A 88 -4.54 -23.35 -1.10
C ARG A 88 -3.42 -23.20 -0.07
N ALA A 89 -3.15 -21.99 0.37
CA ALA A 89 -2.20 -21.77 1.46
C ALA A 89 -2.79 -22.27 2.79
N GLN A 90 -4.06 -21.96 3.08
CA GLN A 90 -4.75 -22.44 4.28
C GLN A 90 -4.82 -23.98 4.30
N ASP A 91 -5.07 -24.63 3.17
CA ASP A 91 -5.04 -26.11 3.05
C ASP A 91 -3.67 -26.71 3.41
N LYS A 92 -2.60 -25.91 3.31
CA LYS A 92 -1.23 -26.28 3.72
C LYS A 92 -0.89 -25.87 5.15
N GLY A 93 -1.83 -25.22 5.86
CA GLY A 93 -1.64 -24.79 7.24
C GLY A 93 -1.28 -23.29 7.40
N ALA A 94 -1.34 -22.50 6.34
CA ALA A 94 -1.13 -21.05 6.44
C ALA A 94 -2.25 -20.38 7.23
N THR A 95 -1.93 -19.30 7.93
CA THR A 95 -2.90 -18.47 8.64
C THR A 95 -3.30 -17.27 7.80
N TRP A 96 -4.59 -17.09 7.56
CA TRP A 96 -5.14 -15.92 6.90
C TRP A 96 -5.70 -14.92 7.91
N ILE A 97 -5.14 -13.72 7.94
CA ILE A 97 -5.56 -12.61 8.80
C ILE A 97 -6.26 -11.56 7.94
N VAL A 98 -7.48 -11.18 8.31
CA VAL A 98 -8.19 -10.07 7.67
C VAL A 98 -8.35 -8.93 8.66
N VAL A 99 -7.88 -7.76 8.26
CA VAL A 99 -7.96 -6.51 9.03
C VAL A 99 -8.86 -5.54 8.27
N ASP A 100 -10.06 -5.28 8.78
CA ASP A 100 -11.05 -4.47 8.08
C ASP A 100 -12.05 -3.86 9.09
N PRO A 101 -12.52 -2.63 8.88
CA PRO A 101 -13.60 -2.06 9.70
C PRO A 101 -14.92 -2.83 9.55
N ARG A 102 -15.13 -3.50 8.41
CA ARG A 102 -16.34 -4.28 8.08
C ARG A 102 -16.05 -5.77 8.08
N TYR A 103 -16.95 -6.55 8.71
CA TYR A 103 -16.94 -8.00 8.59
C TYR A 103 -17.40 -8.42 7.19
N SER A 104 -16.45 -8.59 6.30
CA SER A 104 -16.66 -8.91 4.88
C SER A 104 -16.71 -10.43 4.62
N ARG A 105 -16.97 -10.84 3.38
CA ARG A 105 -16.86 -12.25 2.99
C ARG A 105 -15.44 -12.79 3.12
N SER A 106 -14.44 -11.95 2.95
CA SER A 106 -13.05 -12.33 3.23
C SER A 106 -12.83 -12.56 4.72
N ALA A 107 -13.35 -11.67 5.57
CA ALA A 107 -13.29 -11.83 7.03
C ALA A 107 -13.98 -13.12 7.50
N ALA A 108 -15.08 -13.51 6.85
CA ALA A 108 -15.80 -14.75 7.18
C ALA A 108 -15.05 -16.04 6.84
N ARG A 109 -13.99 -15.97 6.03
CA ARG A 109 -13.14 -17.11 5.65
C ARG A 109 -11.75 -17.07 6.30
N ALA A 110 -11.42 -15.96 6.92
CA ALA A 110 -10.15 -15.77 7.60
C ALA A 110 -10.08 -16.56 8.91
N ASP A 111 -8.88 -17.01 9.27
CA ASP A 111 -8.61 -17.63 10.55
C ASP A 111 -8.65 -16.60 11.68
N ILE A 112 -8.21 -15.37 11.38
CA ILE A 112 -8.21 -14.25 12.32
C ILE A 112 -8.85 -13.04 11.65
N TYR A 113 -9.87 -12.46 12.29
CA TYR A 113 -10.43 -11.18 11.92
C TYR A 113 -10.11 -10.12 12.98
N ALA A 114 -9.39 -9.08 12.56
CA ALA A 114 -9.07 -7.93 13.39
C ALA A 114 -9.84 -6.70 12.91
N ARG A 115 -10.78 -6.23 13.72
CA ARG A 115 -11.56 -5.03 13.41
C ARG A 115 -10.77 -3.79 13.78
N ILE A 116 -10.57 -2.89 12.80
CA ILE A 116 -9.95 -1.57 13.01
C ILE A 116 -10.95 -0.45 12.74
N ARG A 117 -10.63 0.77 13.18
CA ARG A 117 -11.35 1.97 12.76
C ARG A 117 -10.82 2.45 11.41
N PRO A 118 -11.67 2.99 10.50
CA PRO A 118 -11.17 3.68 9.32
C PRO A 118 -10.13 4.75 9.68
N GLY A 119 -9.01 4.79 8.96
CA GLY A 119 -7.92 5.73 9.22
C GLY A 119 -6.94 5.32 10.32
N SER A 120 -7.07 4.12 10.91
CA SER A 120 -6.13 3.63 11.94
C SER A 120 -5.06 2.66 11.41
N ASP A 121 -4.96 2.50 10.10
CA ASP A 121 -4.02 1.58 9.46
C ASP A 121 -2.56 1.87 9.83
N LEU A 122 -2.17 3.14 9.84
CA LEU A 122 -0.82 3.55 10.26
C LEU A 122 -0.51 3.14 11.71
N ALA A 123 -1.46 3.31 12.63
CA ALA A 123 -1.29 2.89 14.01
C ALA A 123 -1.20 1.37 14.13
N PHE A 124 -1.98 0.63 13.35
CA PHE A 124 -1.94 -0.82 13.32
C PHE A 124 -0.59 -1.34 12.82
N TYR A 125 -0.11 -0.86 11.66
CA TYR A 125 1.19 -1.23 11.12
C TYR A 125 2.34 -0.78 12.03
N GLY A 126 2.28 0.43 12.56
CA GLY A 126 3.27 0.95 13.49
C GLY A 126 3.37 0.11 14.75
N GLY A 127 2.24 -0.32 15.30
CA GLY A 127 2.19 -1.24 16.44
C GLY A 127 2.79 -2.61 16.13
N LEU A 128 2.49 -3.17 14.95
CA LEU A 128 3.06 -4.44 14.50
C LEU A 128 4.58 -4.35 14.33
N ILE A 129 5.06 -3.33 13.64
CA ILE A 129 6.50 -3.09 13.44
C ILE A 129 7.20 -2.89 14.78
N ASN A 130 6.63 -2.07 15.67
CA ASN A 130 7.19 -1.84 16.99
C ASN A 130 7.31 -3.15 17.79
N TYR A 131 6.30 -4.00 17.76
CA TYR A 131 6.34 -5.30 18.41
C TYR A 131 7.45 -6.19 17.85
N ILE A 132 7.58 -6.25 16.53
CA ILE A 132 8.62 -7.03 15.84
C ILE A 132 10.02 -6.54 16.23
N LEU A 133 10.24 -5.23 16.25
CA LEU A 133 11.54 -4.64 16.59
C LEU A 133 11.88 -4.83 18.07
N GLN A 134 10.94 -4.59 18.99
CA GLN A 134 11.19 -4.74 20.42
C GLN A 134 11.49 -6.18 20.85
N ASN A 135 10.99 -7.16 20.11
CA ASN A 135 11.18 -8.56 20.40
C ASN A 135 12.24 -9.23 19.50
N ASP A 136 12.97 -8.47 18.69
CA ASP A 136 14.01 -8.95 17.76
C ASP A 136 13.52 -10.08 16.81
N LEU A 137 12.26 -9.94 16.32
CA LEU A 137 11.58 -10.95 15.49
C LEU A 137 11.75 -10.72 13.99
N PHE A 138 12.46 -9.69 13.57
CA PHE A 138 12.69 -9.41 12.16
C PHE A 138 13.76 -10.32 11.56
N GLN A 139 13.63 -10.60 10.27
CA GLN A 139 14.59 -11.43 9.53
C GLN A 139 15.85 -10.61 9.22
N LYS A 140 16.86 -10.72 10.06
CA LYS A 140 18.07 -9.88 10.04
C LYS A 140 18.79 -9.89 8.70
N GLU A 141 18.97 -11.05 8.10
CA GLU A 141 19.63 -11.18 6.80
C GLU A 141 18.89 -10.44 5.69
N TYR A 142 17.56 -10.60 5.64
CA TYR A 142 16.74 -9.90 4.67
C TYR A 142 16.79 -8.38 4.88
N VAL A 143 16.64 -7.93 6.12
CA VAL A 143 16.66 -6.50 6.47
C VAL A 143 18.00 -5.87 6.09
N LEU A 144 19.11 -6.56 6.38
CA LEU A 144 20.46 -6.06 6.07
C LEU A 144 20.72 -5.94 4.57
N HIS A 145 20.30 -6.93 3.78
CA HIS A 145 20.69 -7.01 2.37
C HIS A 145 19.67 -6.45 1.39
N TYR A 146 18.39 -6.31 1.78
CA TYR A 146 17.32 -5.95 0.86
C TYR A 146 16.49 -4.75 1.30
N THR A 147 16.83 -4.10 2.40
CA THR A 147 16.14 -2.90 2.87
C THR A 147 17.12 -1.79 3.27
N ASN A 148 16.60 -0.59 3.44
CA ASN A 148 17.36 0.56 3.94
C ASN A 148 17.33 0.67 5.48
N ALA A 149 16.73 -0.27 6.19
CA ALA A 149 16.63 -0.21 7.65
C ALA A 149 17.98 -0.40 8.37
N ALA A 150 19.00 -0.90 7.66
CA ALA A 150 20.37 -1.01 8.17
C ALA A 150 21.20 0.28 7.99
N CYS A 151 20.68 1.27 7.26
CA CYS A 151 21.38 2.53 7.01
C CYS A 151 21.16 3.50 8.16
N LEU A 152 22.24 4.15 8.60
CA LEU A 152 22.16 5.23 9.59
C LEU A 152 21.58 6.48 8.95
N LEU A 153 20.70 7.15 9.67
CA LEU A 153 20.20 8.46 9.27
C LEU A 153 21.29 9.53 9.54
N ARG A 154 21.27 10.58 8.75
CA ARG A 154 22.16 11.73 8.98
C ARG A 154 21.94 12.30 10.39
N PRO A 155 23.02 12.73 11.08
CA PRO A 155 22.93 13.25 12.46
C PRO A 155 22.09 14.53 12.59
N ASP A 156 21.95 15.28 11.51
CA ASP A 156 21.17 16.53 11.43
C ASP A 156 19.68 16.29 11.14
N PHE A 157 19.28 15.07 10.77
CA PHE A 157 17.88 14.70 10.69
C PHE A 157 17.25 14.64 12.09
N LYS A 158 16.12 15.33 12.27
CA LYS A 158 15.39 15.37 13.54
C LYS A 158 13.89 15.23 13.30
N PHE A 159 13.22 14.64 14.27
CA PHE A 159 11.78 14.61 14.34
C PHE A 159 11.33 15.27 15.64
N ASP A 160 10.53 16.32 15.51
CA ASP A 160 9.87 16.99 16.64
C ASP A 160 8.60 16.25 16.99
N VAL A 161 8.64 15.50 18.07
CA VAL A 161 7.51 14.66 18.54
C VAL A 161 6.33 15.51 18.98
N ASP A 162 6.59 16.69 19.55
CA ASP A 162 5.55 17.56 20.12
C ASP A 162 4.70 18.23 19.04
N HIS A 163 5.33 18.58 17.92
CA HIS A 163 4.65 19.25 16.81
C HIS A 163 4.41 18.34 15.61
N GLY A 164 4.97 17.12 15.60
CA GLY A 164 4.86 16.17 14.48
C GLY A 164 5.58 16.63 13.21
N LEU A 165 6.64 17.43 13.34
CA LEU A 165 7.38 18.02 12.23
C LEU A 165 8.78 17.41 12.11
N PHE A 166 9.26 17.30 10.88
CA PHE A 166 10.63 16.92 10.61
C PHE A 166 11.55 18.14 10.50
N SER A 167 12.86 17.91 10.62
CA SER A 167 13.87 18.94 10.37
C SER A 167 13.71 19.55 8.97
N GLY A 168 14.02 20.85 8.85
CA GLY A 168 13.87 21.60 7.60
C GLY A 168 12.48 22.19 7.37
N TRP A 169 11.57 22.11 8.33
CA TRP A 169 10.28 22.79 8.21
C TRP A 169 10.43 24.31 8.30
N ASP A 170 9.98 25.00 7.27
CA ASP A 170 9.93 26.46 7.21
C ASP A 170 8.49 26.96 7.51
N LEU A 171 8.35 27.74 8.57
CA LEU A 171 7.07 28.26 9.03
C LEU A 171 6.48 29.33 8.09
N GLU A 172 7.32 30.07 7.38
CA GLU A 172 6.87 31.16 6.49
C GLU A 172 6.39 30.61 5.16
N THR A 173 7.18 29.77 4.54
CA THR A 173 6.88 29.18 3.22
C THR A 173 5.96 27.98 3.33
N LYS A 174 5.79 27.39 4.53
CA LYS A 174 5.05 26.15 4.80
C LYS A 174 5.54 24.99 3.91
N ARG A 175 6.85 24.88 3.76
CA ARG A 175 7.50 23.83 2.98
C ARG A 175 8.65 23.24 3.78
N TYR A 176 9.04 22.04 3.37
CA TYR A 176 10.24 21.40 3.89
C TYR A 176 11.43 21.70 2.99
N ASP A 177 12.53 22.07 3.61
CA ASP A 177 13.86 21.85 3.07
C ASP A 177 14.32 20.46 3.50
N ASN A 178 14.55 19.58 2.57
CA ASN A 178 14.87 18.18 2.82
C ASN A 178 16.37 17.87 2.70
N GLU A 179 17.25 18.86 2.76
CA GLU A 179 18.71 18.66 2.70
C GLU A 179 19.20 17.73 3.80
N THR A 180 18.56 17.75 4.98
CA THR A 180 18.91 16.88 6.11
C THR A 180 18.32 15.48 6.01
N TRP A 181 17.46 15.23 5.02
CA TRP A 181 16.76 13.94 4.87
C TRP A 181 17.60 12.99 4.02
N GLY A 182 18.35 12.17 4.66
CA GLY A 182 19.21 11.21 3.96
C GLY A 182 19.88 10.25 4.92
N TYR A 183 20.71 9.43 4.35
CA TYR A 183 21.54 8.51 5.12
C TYR A 183 22.92 9.12 5.34
N ASP A 184 23.54 8.71 6.46
CA ASP A 184 24.93 8.97 6.74
C ASP A 184 25.75 8.05 5.81
N VAL A 185 26.37 8.64 4.82
CA VAL A 185 27.23 7.95 3.85
C VAL A 185 28.62 8.54 3.98
N ASP A 186 29.61 7.72 4.34
CA ASP A 186 31.03 8.06 4.35
C ASP A 186 31.55 8.31 2.92
#